data_be757f14b2b32efcfd21d1e3ec2d7471
#
_entry.id   be757f14b2b32efcfd21d1e3ec2d7471
#
_cell.length_a   1.000
_cell.length_b   1.000
_cell.length_c   1.000
_cell.angle_alpha   90.00
_cell.angle_beta   90.00
_cell.angle_gamma   90.00
#
_symmetry.space_group_name_H-M   'P 1'
#
loop_
_entity.id
_entity.type
_entity.pdbx_description
1 polymer ?
#
loop_
_entity_poly.entity_id
_entity_poly.type
_entity_poly.pdbx_seq_one_letter_code
_entity_poly.pdbx_strand_id
1 'polypeptide(L)'
;MYDTIVIGSGLGGLMTALILAKEGRKVAIVEKNKQFGGNLQSFFRDGVLFDTGVHYVGSLEKGQPLHNYFSYAGIISDLDLECMPKDGYDRICFAQEATSYPHAQGYDNFRYNGQNSGYFRDDSF
;
A
#
# COMPACT_ATOMS: atom_id res chain seq x y z
N MET A 1 5.10 15.89 -27.97
CA MET A 1 4.34 16.82 -27.10
C MET A 1 3.51 15.96 -26.15
N TYR A 2 3.42 16.29 -24.87
CA TYR A 2 2.51 15.63 -23.91
C TYR A 2 1.16 16.35 -23.90
N ASP A 3 0.08 15.58 -23.73
CA ASP A 3 -1.27 16.12 -23.64
C ASP A 3 -1.59 16.61 -22.22
N THR A 4 -0.96 15.98 -21.23
CA THR A 4 -1.19 16.29 -19.81
C THR A 4 0.12 16.16 -19.03
N ILE A 5 0.31 17.04 -18.05
CA ILE A 5 1.38 16.97 -17.08
C ILE A 5 0.75 16.82 -15.69
N VAL A 6 1.13 15.76 -14.97
CA VAL A 6 0.74 15.51 -13.59
C VAL A 6 1.90 15.90 -12.68
N ILE A 7 1.64 16.74 -11.69
CA ILE A 7 2.65 17.20 -10.74
C ILE A 7 2.51 16.39 -9.45
N GLY A 8 3.57 15.66 -9.12
CA GLY A 8 3.63 14.77 -7.97
C GLY A 8 3.33 13.31 -8.33
N SER A 9 4.17 12.40 -7.81
CA SER A 9 4.10 10.96 -8.04
C SER A 9 3.58 10.18 -6.81
N GLY A 10 2.85 10.81 -5.91
CA GLY A 10 2.10 10.09 -4.90
C GLY A 10 0.97 9.26 -5.51
N LEU A 11 0.26 8.46 -4.70
CA LEU A 11 -0.80 7.56 -5.17
C LEU A 11 -1.81 8.25 -6.08
N GLY A 12 -2.30 9.43 -5.69
CA GLY A 12 -3.26 10.19 -6.49
C GLY A 12 -2.71 10.60 -7.85
N GLY A 13 -1.46 11.09 -7.90
CA GLY A 13 -0.80 11.45 -9.16
C GLY A 13 -0.57 10.26 -10.07
N LEU A 14 -0.10 9.14 -9.52
CA LEU A 14 0.13 7.91 -10.27
C LEU A 14 -1.18 7.36 -10.84
N MET A 15 -2.24 7.29 -10.04
CA MET A 15 -3.55 6.81 -10.50
C MET A 15 -4.16 7.73 -11.56
N THR A 16 -4.07 9.04 -11.37
CA THR A 16 -4.53 10.02 -12.38
C THR A 16 -3.80 9.84 -13.71
N ALA A 17 -2.48 9.72 -13.65
CA ALA A 17 -1.67 9.53 -14.85
C ALA A 17 -2.00 8.21 -15.55
N LEU A 18 -2.18 7.13 -14.78
CA LEU A 18 -2.54 5.82 -15.30
C LEU A 18 -3.91 5.86 -16.03
N ILE A 19 -4.93 6.45 -15.40
CA ILE A 19 -6.26 6.56 -15.99
C ILE A 19 -6.19 7.34 -17.30
N LEU A 20 -5.55 8.49 -17.31
CA LEU A 20 -5.40 9.32 -18.51
C LEU A 20 -4.61 8.60 -19.62
N ALA A 21 -3.58 7.84 -19.26
CA ALA A 21 -2.82 7.06 -20.22
C ALA A 21 -3.65 5.91 -20.82
N LYS A 22 -4.49 5.24 -20.01
CA LYS A 22 -5.43 4.22 -20.50
C LYS A 22 -6.47 4.81 -21.46
N GLU A 23 -6.83 6.08 -21.29
CA GLU A 23 -7.68 6.84 -22.21
C GLU A 23 -6.92 7.35 -23.47
N GLY A 24 -5.70 6.88 -23.68
CA GLY A 24 -4.90 7.20 -24.87
C GLY A 24 -4.17 8.53 -24.84
N ARG A 25 -4.13 9.22 -23.70
CA ARG A 25 -3.40 10.50 -23.57
C ARG A 25 -1.92 10.27 -23.32
N LYS A 26 -1.10 11.12 -23.88
CA LYS A 26 0.35 11.19 -23.59
C LYS A 26 0.55 11.97 -22.30
N VAL A 27 0.85 11.27 -21.23
CA VAL A 27 1.00 11.86 -19.89
C VAL A 27 2.46 11.90 -19.48
N ALA A 28 2.88 13.01 -18.87
CA ALA A 28 4.13 13.12 -18.15
C ALA A 28 3.86 13.34 -16.66
N ILE A 29 4.66 12.70 -15.80
CA ILE A 29 4.64 12.94 -14.37
C ILE A 29 5.91 13.69 -13.98
N VAL A 30 5.76 14.78 -13.24
CA VAL A 30 6.87 15.57 -12.70
C VAL A 30 6.93 15.36 -11.19
N GLU A 31 8.07 14.86 -10.70
CA GLU A 31 8.32 14.62 -9.29
C GLU A 31 9.55 15.43 -8.84
N LYS A 32 9.43 16.11 -7.69
CA LYS A 32 10.52 16.92 -7.12
C LYS A 32 11.58 16.08 -6.41
N ASN A 33 11.20 14.91 -5.90
CA ASN A 33 12.08 14.00 -5.18
C ASN A 33 12.79 13.04 -6.14
N LYS A 34 13.91 12.50 -5.72
CA LYS A 34 14.66 11.50 -6.51
C LYS A 34 13.90 10.16 -6.61
N GLN A 35 13.07 9.86 -5.65
CA GLN A 35 12.25 8.66 -5.59
C GLN A 35 10.78 9.04 -5.76
N PHE A 36 10.04 8.28 -6.56
CA PHE A 36 8.59 8.46 -6.72
C PHE A 36 7.81 7.58 -5.78
N GLY A 37 6.50 7.83 -5.68
CA GLY A 37 5.57 7.06 -4.88
C GLY A 37 5.01 7.82 -3.68
N GLY A 38 5.63 8.93 -3.25
CA GLY A 38 5.17 9.67 -2.07
C GLY A 38 5.17 8.76 -0.83
N ASN A 39 4.03 8.62 -0.15
CA ASN A 39 3.89 7.73 1.02
C ASN A 39 3.85 6.22 0.66
N LEU A 40 3.90 5.86 -0.62
CA LEU A 40 4.08 4.47 -1.05
C LEU A 40 5.56 4.05 -1.11
N GLN A 41 6.47 4.97 -0.82
CA GLN A 41 7.90 4.70 -0.82
C GLN A 41 8.28 3.77 0.34
N SER A 42 9.35 3.05 0.15
CA SER A 42 10.06 2.34 1.20
C SER A 42 11.49 2.87 1.31
N PHE A 43 12.14 2.62 2.42
CA PHE A 43 13.53 2.99 2.65
C PHE A 43 14.30 1.88 3.37
N PHE A 44 15.60 1.83 3.14
CA PHE A 44 16.48 0.89 3.84
C PHE A 44 17.14 1.57 5.04
N ARG A 45 17.18 0.84 6.16
CA ARG A 45 17.98 1.21 7.33
C ARG A 45 18.60 -0.06 7.92
N ASP A 46 19.91 -0.05 8.08
CA ASP A 46 20.69 -1.18 8.63
C ASP A 46 20.42 -2.52 7.91
N GLY A 47 20.19 -2.47 6.59
CA GLY A 47 19.90 -3.65 5.77
C GLY A 47 18.45 -4.12 5.80
N VAL A 48 17.58 -3.47 6.55
CA VAL A 48 16.14 -3.77 6.65
C VAL A 48 15.36 -2.78 5.81
N LEU A 49 14.36 -3.27 5.08
CA LEU A 49 13.42 -2.46 4.32
C LEU A 49 12.26 -2.03 5.21
N PHE A 50 11.96 -0.75 5.22
CA PHE A 50 10.83 -0.15 5.94
C PHE A 50 9.87 0.52 4.96
N ASP A 51 8.59 0.37 5.19
CA ASP A 51 7.56 1.14 4.52
C ASP A 51 7.41 2.52 5.16
N THR A 52 7.11 3.53 4.34
CA THR A 52 6.97 4.90 4.84
C THR A 52 5.58 5.15 5.43
N GLY A 53 4.52 4.66 4.80
CA GLY A 53 3.16 5.02 5.21
C GLY A 53 2.07 3.99 4.94
N VAL A 54 2.34 2.94 4.17
CA VAL A 54 1.34 1.92 3.82
C VAL A 54 1.88 0.55 4.21
N HIS A 55 1.38 0.01 5.31
CA HIS A 55 1.80 -1.30 5.83
C HIS A 55 0.77 -2.39 5.52
N TYR A 56 -0.49 -2.04 5.54
CA TYR A 56 -1.61 -2.90 5.17
C TYR A 56 -2.74 -2.06 4.55
N VAL A 57 -3.59 -2.69 3.80
CA VAL A 57 -4.70 -2.06 3.10
C VAL A 57 -5.96 -2.91 3.23
N GLY A 58 -7.11 -2.26 3.32
CA GLY A 58 -8.41 -2.91 3.30
C GLY A 58 -9.08 -2.87 1.94
N SER A 59 -10.25 -3.48 1.85
CA SER A 59 -11.12 -3.45 0.65
C SER A 59 -10.50 -4.09 -0.59
N LEU A 60 -9.69 -5.14 -0.42
CA LEU A 60 -9.04 -5.89 -1.51
C LEU A 60 -9.71 -7.22 -1.85
N GLU A 61 -10.77 -7.62 -1.14
CA GLU A 61 -11.54 -8.78 -1.55
C GLU A 61 -12.28 -8.51 -2.88
N LYS A 62 -12.53 -9.60 -3.61
CA LYS A 62 -13.21 -9.53 -4.90
C LYS A 62 -14.54 -8.78 -4.79
N GLY A 63 -14.69 -7.75 -5.61
CA GLY A 63 -15.87 -6.89 -5.64
C GLY A 63 -15.80 -5.68 -4.72
N GLN A 64 -14.82 -5.59 -3.84
CA GLN A 64 -14.60 -4.40 -3.02
C GLN A 64 -13.93 -3.26 -3.79
N PRO A 65 -14.04 -2.01 -3.32
CA PRO A 65 -13.60 -0.84 -4.06
C PRO A 65 -12.14 -0.87 -4.51
N LEU A 66 -11.22 -1.18 -3.59
CA LEU A 66 -9.79 -1.15 -3.93
C LEU A 66 -9.40 -2.29 -4.87
N HIS A 67 -10.00 -3.48 -4.70
CA HIS A 67 -9.85 -4.59 -5.65
C HIS A 67 -10.29 -4.17 -7.06
N ASN A 68 -11.43 -3.47 -7.18
CA ASN A 68 -11.93 -3.02 -8.47
C ASN A 68 -10.99 -1.98 -9.10
N TYR A 69 -10.46 -1.04 -8.32
CA TYR A 69 -9.48 -0.06 -8.81
C TYR A 69 -8.18 -0.72 -9.26
N PHE A 70 -7.66 -1.68 -8.50
CA PHE A 70 -6.43 -2.39 -8.86
C PHE A 70 -6.64 -3.32 -10.06
N SER A 71 -7.82 -3.91 -10.18
CA SER A 71 -8.21 -4.68 -11.37
C SER A 71 -8.29 -3.78 -12.60
N TYR A 72 -8.91 -2.60 -12.48
CA TYR A 72 -8.93 -1.61 -13.55
C TYR A 72 -7.52 -1.14 -13.92
N ALA A 73 -6.69 -0.90 -12.93
CA ALA A 73 -5.27 -0.56 -13.13
C ALA A 73 -4.49 -1.69 -13.82
N GLY A 74 -4.92 -2.93 -13.65
CA GLY A 74 -4.26 -4.13 -14.19
C GLY A 74 -3.11 -4.63 -13.33
N ILE A 75 -3.07 -4.25 -12.05
CA ILE A 75 -1.97 -4.57 -11.14
C ILE A 75 -2.34 -5.62 -10.07
N ILE A 76 -3.62 -5.97 -9.94
CA ILE A 76 -4.07 -6.86 -8.87
C ILE A 76 -3.39 -8.24 -8.90
N SER A 77 -3.11 -8.76 -10.09
CA SER A 77 -2.45 -10.04 -10.29
C SER A 77 -0.95 -10.03 -9.99
N ASP A 78 -0.36 -8.83 -9.95
CA ASP A 78 1.08 -8.65 -9.74
C ASP A 78 1.40 -8.39 -8.26
N LEU A 79 0.36 -8.25 -7.43
CA LEU A 79 0.49 -8.03 -6.00
C LEU A 79 0.51 -9.37 -5.26
N ASP A 80 1.60 -9.62 -4.54
CA ASP A 80 1.68 -10.72 -3.58
C ASP A 80 1.08 -10.24 -2.25
N LEU A 81 -0.18 -10.62 -2.02
CA LEU A 81 -1.00 -10.13 -0.90
C LEU A 81 -1.28 -11.26 0.08
N GLU A 82 -1.09 -10.98 1.36
CA GLU A 82 -1.45 -11.87 2.46
C GLU A 82 -2.58 -11.26 3.27
N CYS A 83 -3.62 -12.06 3.55
CA CYS A 83 -4.71 -11.65 4.41
C CYS A 83 -4.23 -11.58 5.86
N MET A 84 -4.51 -10.47 6.54
CA MET A 84 -4.17 -10.30 7.95
C MET A 84 -5.03 -11.20 8.84
N PRO A 85 -4.52 -11.65 10.01
CA PRO A 85 -5.31 -12.44 10.96
C PRO A 85 -6.59 -11.73 11.37
N LYS A 86 -7.72 -12.47 11.37
CA LYS A 86 -9.05 -11.90 11.68
C LYS A 86 -9.28 -11.67 13.16
N ASP A 87 -8.51 -12.30 14.02
CA ASP A 87 -8.58 -12.22 15.48
C ASP A 87 -7.76 -11.06 16.07
N GLY A 88 -6.98 -10.38 15.25
CA GLY A 88 -6.22 -9.20 15.63
C GLY A 88 -4.91 -9.12 14.86
N TYR A 89 -4.66 -7.99 14.25
CA TYR A 89 -3.43 -7.74 13.46
C TYR A 89 -2.59 -6.61 14.02
N ASP A 90 -3.14 -5.83 14.95
CA ASP A 90 -2.44 -4.76 15.64
C ASP A 90 -2.45 -4.96 17.15
N ARG A 91 -1.34 -4.67 17.80
CA ARG A 91 -1.23 -4.65 19.26
C ARG A 91 -0.82 -3.26 19.71
N ILE A 92 -1.69 -2.61 20.48
CA ILE A 92 -1.37 -1.34 21.11
C ILE A 92 -1.04 -1.60 22.57
N CYS A 93 0.19 -1.26 22.97
CA CYS A 93 0.67 -1.43 24.34
C CYS A 93 0.61 -0.09 25.06
N PHE A 94 -0.14 -0.04 26.17
CA PHE A 94 -0.08 1.03 27.14
C PHE A 94 0.85 0.63 28.30
N ALA A 95 1.33 1.60 29.07
CA ALA A 95 2.33 1.36 30.13
C ALA A 95 1.92 0.30 31.18
N GLN A 96 0.67 -0.09 31.26
CA GLN A 96 0.15 -1.07 32.23
C GLN A 96 -0.54 -2.29 31.60
N GLU A 97 -0.96 -2.25 30.32
CA GLU A 97 -1.63 -3.36 29.66
C GLU A 97 -1.41 -3.35 28.14
N ALA A 98 -1.24 -4.54 27.56
CA ALA A 98 -1.26 -4.72 26.11
C ALA A 98 -2.67 -5.06 25.66
N THR A 99 -3.24 -4.29 24.75
CA THR A 99 -4.57 -4.56 24.19
C THR A 99 -4.44 -4.90 22.71
N SER A 100 -4.94 -6.08 22.33
CA SER A 100 -5.14 -6.45 20.93
C SER A 100 -6.46 -5.88 20.44
N TYR A 101 -6.46 -5.20 19.32
CA TYR A 101 -7.68 -4.77 18.66
C TYR A 101 -8.02 -5.77 17.56
N PRO A 102 -9.16 -6.48 17.67
CA PRO A 102 -9.67 -7.26 16.56
C PRO A 102 -10.03 -6.29 15.43
N HIS A 103 -9.82 -6.72 14.23
CA HIS A 103 -10.22 -5.99 13.05
C HIS A 103 -11.73 -5.63 13.09
N ALA A 104 -12.09 -4.46 12.58
CA ALA A 104 -13.48 -4.04 12.47
C ALA A 104 -14.27 -5.01 11.59
N GLN A 105 -15.42 -5.46 12.07
CA GLN A 105 -16.29 -6.41 11.37
C GLN A 105 -16.59 -5.91 9.94
N GLY A 106 -16.32 -6.74 8.95
CA GLY A 106 -16.74 -6.54 7.57
C GLY A 106 -15.66 -6.19 6.55
N TYR A 107 -14.40 -6.00 6.96
CA TYR A 107 -13.31 -5.70 6.00
C TYR A 107 -12.10 -6.56 6.32
N ASP A 108 -11.69 -7.41 5.37
CA ASP A 108 -10.40 -8.08 5.45
C ASP A 108 -9.31 -7.09 5.07
N ASN A 109 -8.25 -7.04 5.86
CA ASN A 109 -7.06 -6.27 5.60
C ASN A 109 -5.98 -7.17 5.02
N PHE A 110 -5.23 -6.64 4.07
CA PHE A 110 -4.17 -7.34 3.37
C PHE A 110 -2.87 -6.58 3.53
N ARG A 111 -1.76 -7.31 3.67
CA ARG A 111 -0.42 -6.77 3.56
C ARG A 111 0.24 -7.26 2.28
N TYR A 112 1.15 -6.46 1.76
CA TYR A 112 2.02 -6.87 0.68
C TYR A 112 3.12 -7.80 1.22
N ASN A 113 3.24 -8.99 0.65
CA ASN A 113 4.22 -10.00 1.05
C ASN A 113 5.53 -9.87 0.25
N GLY A 114 5.96 -8.64 -0.03
CA GLY A 114 7.21 -8.35 -0.72
C GLY A 114 8.39 -8.93 0.05
N GLN A 115 9.38 -9.44 -0.67
CA GLN A 115 10.61 -10.01 -0.11
C GLN A 115 11.24 -9.01 0.86
N ASN A 116 11.29 -9.39 2.15
CA ASN A 116 11.98 -8.70 3.24
C ASN A 116 11.28 -7.45 3.84
N SER A 117 9.98 -7.41 4.00
CA SER A 117 9.44 -6.57 5.06
C SER A 117 9.80 -7.23 6.39
N GLY A 118 10.91 -6.79 6.98
CA GLY A 118 11.37 -7.27 8.29
C GLY A 118 10.44 -6.74 9.38
N TYR A 119 9.26 -7.31 9.48
CA TYR A 119 8.47 -7.16 10.68
C TYR A 119 9.13 -8.03 11.74
N PHE A 120 9.62 -7.39 12.79
CA PHE A 120 9.99 -8.06 14.02
C PHE A 120 8.77 -8.81 14.54
N ARG A 121 8.72 -10.08 14.28
CA ARG A 121 7.90 -11.01 15.04
C ARG A 121 8.70 -11.29 16.30
N ASP A 122 8.45 -10.54 17.36
CA ASP A 122 8.96 -10.91 18.67
C ASP A 122 8.04 -12.01 19.21
N ASP A 123 8.45 -13.26 18.98
CA ASP A 123 7.76 -14.45 19.49
C ASP A 123 8.11 -14.73 20.97
N SER A 124 8.66 -13.73 21.70
CA SER A 124 9.17 -13.88 23.09
C SER A 124 8.24 -13.24 24.14
N PHE A 125 6.91 -13.44 24.05
CA PHE A 125 6.01 -13.21 25.19
C PHE A 125 4.92 -14.26 25.25
#